data_c4a3e613e30cbcb6c2548b386aa73d03
#
_entry.id   c4a3e613e30cbcb6c2548b386aa73d03
#
_cell.length_a   1.000
_cell.length_b   1.000
_cell.length_c   1.000
_cell.angle_alpha   90.00
_cell.angle_beta   90.00
_cell.angle_gamma   90.00
#
_symmetry.space_group_name_H-M   'P 1'
#
loop_
_entity.id
_entity.type
_entity.pdbx_description
1 polymer ?
#
loop_
_entity_poly.entity_id
_entity_poly.type
_entity_poly.pdbx_seq_one_letter_code
_entity_poly.pdbx_strand_id
1 'polypeptide(L)'
;MDVRMREVPAQVVVTEQRMVDQQSLERWLPEAMARVHKTAGSMAAGTAEQPYLLRDHVGDEPVFIVIYEGNPNEGEAAVECCTPLHADGAAPDGAATRTIPAHREAYVRVLKRTVQSGAVGDVYVAIENWIEGQGLEIAAAPRETYWTDFYSAAADEEVFDVAFPVR
;
A
#
# COMPACT_ATOMS: atom_id res chain seq x y z
N MET A 1 18.67 6.24 4.35
CA MET A 1 17.35 5.84 3.79
C MET A 1 16.62 7.10 3.36
N ASP A 2 16.14 7.13 2.13
CA ASP A 2 15.58 8.33 1.50
C ASP A 2 14.07 8.44 1.80
N VAL A 3 13.72 9.09 2.91
CA VAL A 3 12.33 9.39 3.27
C VAL A 3 11.87 10.62 2.52
N ARG A 4 10.77 10.51 1.80
CA ARG A 4 10.16 11.58 1.01
C ARG A 4 8.73 11.85 1.43
N MET A 5 8.21 13.00 1.02
CA MET A 5 6.82 13.39 1.22
C MET A 5 6.08 13.44 -0.10
N ARG A 6 4.79 13.08 -0.06
CA ARG A 6 3.89 13.26 -1.21
C ARG A 6 2.47 13.55 -0.77
N GLU A 7 1.70 14.15 -1.67
CA GLU A 7 0.26 14.29 -1.52
C GLU A 7 -0.45 13.16 -2.27
N VAL A 8 -1.43 12.55 -1.60
CA VAL A 8 -2.25 11.47 -2.17
C VAL A 8 -3.68 11.97 -2.28
N PRO A 9 -4.29 11.94 -3.47
CA PRO A 9 -5.68 12.35 -3.64
C PRO A 9 -6.64 11.36 -2.96
N ALA A 10 -7.87 11.79 -2.70
CA ALA A 10 -8.92 10.89 -2.26
C ALA A 10 -9.15 9.80 -3.30
N GLN A 11 -9.32 8.57 -2.85
CA GLN A 11 -9.48 7.40 -3.72
C GLN A 11 -10.63 6.52 -3.26
N VAL A 12 -11.50 6.14 -4.18
CA VAL A 12 -12.46 5.07 -3.94
C VAL A 12 -11.76 3.74 -4.20
N VAL A 13 -11.86 2.82 -3.26
CA VAL A 13 -11.21 1.51 -3.34
C VAL A 13 -12.22 0.39 -3.14
N VAL A 14 -11.99 -0.74 -3.82
CA VAL A 14 -12.56 -2.03 -3.41
C VAL A 14 -11.70 -2.54 -2.26
N THR A 15 -12.33 -3.02 -1.21
CA THR A 15 -11.64 -3.37 0.04
C THR A 15 -12.04 -4.74 0.59
N GLU A 16 -11.10 -5.37 1.26
CA GLU A 16 -11.32 -6.55 2.08
C GLU A 16 -10.45 -6.41 3.34
N GLN A 17 -11.02 -6.67 4.52
CA GLN A 17 -10.32 -6.57 5.79
C GLN A 17 -10.40 -7.88 6.58
N ARG A 18 -9.33 -8.23 7.27
CA ARG A 18 -9.27 -9.41 8.13
C ARG A 18 -8.35 -9.20 9.32
N MET A 19 -8.68 -9.85 10.43
CA MET A 19 -7.77 -10.03 11.57
C MET A 19 -6.80 -11.16 11.24
N VAL A 20 -5.51 -10.87 11.21
CA VAL A 20 -4.44 -11.83 10.85
C VAL A 20 -3.22 -11.66 11.73
N ASP A 21 -2.57 -12.78 12.05
CA ASP A 21 -1.16 -12.80 12.47
C ASP A 21 -0.25 -12.92 11.24
N GLN A 22 1.06 -12.91 11.42
CA GLN A 22 2.01 -12.95 10.31
C GLN A 22 1.84 -14.20 9.44
N GLN A 23 1.63 -15.36 10.03
CA GLN A 23 1.45 -16.60 9.28
C GLN A 23 0.16 -16.60 8.45
N SER A 24 -0.94 -16.12 9.03
CA SER A 24 -2.22 -15.98 8.33
C SER A 24 -2.15 -14.91 7.24
N LEU A 25 -1.43 -13.81 7.48
CA LEU A 25 -1.21 -12.74 6.51
C LEU A 25 -0.56 -13.25 5.24
N GLU A 26 0.50 -14.04 5.36
CA GLU A 26 1.25 -14.58 4.22
C GLU A 26 0.39 -15.46 3.30
N ARG A 27 -0.62 -16.13 3.86
CA ARG A 27 -1.58 -16.93 3.09
C ARG A 27 -2.74 -16.12 2.55
N TRP A 28 -3.29 -15.23 3.38
CA TRP A 28 -4.49 -14.47 3.06
C TRP A 28 -4.22 -13.35 2.05
N LEU A 29 -3.11 -12.61 2.19
CA LEU A 29 -2.89 -11.39 1.41
C LEU A 29 -2.84 -11.62 -0.11
N PRO A 30 -2.13 -12.62 -0.65
CA PRO A 30 -2.14 -12.87 -2.09
C PRO A 30 -3.54 -13.21 -2.62
N GLU A 31 -4.31 -13.95 -1.86
CA GLU A 31 -5.69 -14.31 -2.22
C GLU A 31 -6.62 -13.11 -2.14
N ALA A 32 -6.47 -12.27 -1.12
CA ALA A 32 -7.23 -11.03 -0.98
C ALA A 32 -6.94 -10.06 -2.13
N MET A 33 -5.68 -9.90 -2.51
CA MET A 33 -5.28 -9.10 -3.68
C MET A 33 -5.97 -9.60 -4.94
N ALA A 34 -5.97 -10.91 -5.18
CA ALA A 34 -6.65 -11.50 -6.33
C ALA A 34 -8.16 -11.24 -6.30
N ARG A 35 -8.79 -11.36 -5.12
CA ARG A 35 -10.23 -11.13 -4.96
C ARG A 35 -10.64 -9.68 -5.19
N VAL A 36 -9.94 -8.71 -4.58
CA VAL A 36 -10.28 -7.29 -4.73
C VAL A 36 -10.03 -6.82 -6.17
N HIS A 37 -8.98 -7.32 -6.82
CA HIS A 37 -8.70 -7.01 -8.22
C HIS A 37 -9.78 -7.58 -9.15
N LYS A 38 -10.16 -8.84 -8.95
CA LYS A 38 -11.25 -9.48 -9.71
C LYS A 38 -12.58 -8.75 -9.51
N THR A 39 -12.90 -8.35 -8.29
CA THR A 39 -14.13 -7.62 -7.98
C THR A 39 -14.14 -6.26 -8.66
N ALA A 40 -13.03 -5.52 -8.65
CA ALA A 40 -12.92 -4.24 -9.35
C ALA A 40 -13.03 -4.41 -10.88
N GLY A 41 -12.49 -5.51 -11.41
CA GLY A 41 -12.56 -5.85 -12.83
C GLY A 41 -12.02 -4.73 -13.72
N SER A 42 -12.78 -4.34 -14.73
CA SER A 42 -12.41 -3.24 -15.64
C SER A 42 -12.39 -1.86 -15.00
N MET A 43 -12.91 -1.71 -13.78
CA MET A 43 -12.90 -0.46 -13.03
C MET A 43 -11.63 -0.27 -12.19
N ALA A 44 -10.75 -1.28 -12.10
CA ALA A 44 -9.49 -1.16 -11.38
C ALA A 44 -8.57 -0.15 -12.06
N ALA A 45 -8.11 0.84 -11.30
CA ALA A 45 -7.13 1.82 -11.77
C ALA A 45 -5.73 1.21 -11.77
N GLY A 46 -5.02 1.32 -12.88
CA GLY A 46 -3.63 0.89 -13.01
C GLY A 46 -2.64 1.96 -12.50
N THR A 47 -1.35 1.62 -12.54
CA THR A 47 -0.26 2.52 -12.11
C THR A 47 -0.24 3.84 -12.86
N ALA A 48 -0.62 3.84 -14.16
CA ALA A 48 -0.72 5.06 -14.97
C ALA A 48 -1.67 6.12 -14.40
N GLU A 49 -2.66 5.69 -13.63
CA GLU A 49 -3.69 6.55 -13.04
C GLU A 49 -3.38 6.95 -11.60
N GLN A 50 -2.18 6.65 -11.13
CA GLN A 50 -1.71 6.97 -9.79
C GLN A 50 -0.55 7.97 -9.85
N PRO A 51 -0.83 9.25 -10.18
CA PRO A 51 0.22 10.25 -10.43
C PRO A 51 1.11 10.51 -9.21
N TYR A 52 0.61 10.25 -8.01
CA TYR A 52 1.40 10.41 -6.78
C TYR A 52 2.54 9.39 -6.67
N LEU A 53 2.49 8.28 -7.41
CA LEU A 53 3.58 7.29 -7.43
C LEU A 53 4.83 7.82 -8.17
N LEU A 54 4.67 8.77 -9.10
CA LEU A 54 5.75 9.43 -9.84
C LEU A 54 6.81 8.45 -10.34
N ARG A 55 6.37 7.39 -11.02
CA ARG A 55 7.27 6.36 -11.55
C ARG A 55 7.68 6.72 -12.98
N ASP A 56 8.95 6.43 -13.32
CA ASP A 56 9.45 6.56 -14.68
C ASP A 56 8.76 5.57 -15.63
N HIS A 57 8.36 4.43 -15.06
CA HIS A 57 7.61 3.41 -15.77
C HIS A 57 6.12 3.57 -15.49
N VAL A 58 5.35 3.82 -16.53
CA VAL A 58 3.90 4.01 -16.48
C VAL A 58 3.27 2.88 -17.28
N GLY A 59 2.46 2.06 -16.62
CA GLY A 59 1.76 0.91 -17.23
C GLY A 59 0.41 0.66 -16.58
N ASP A 60 -0.22 -0.43 -16.96
CA ASP A 60 -1.51 -0.86 -16.43
C ASP A 60 -1.38 -1.93 -15.33
N GLU A 61 -0.22 -1.97 -14.67
CA GLU A 61 -0.02 -2.90 -13.57
C GLU A 61 -1.03 -2.62 -12.45
N PRO A 62 -1.58 -3.68 -11.83
CA PRO A 62 -2.46 -3.53 -10.68
C PRO A 62 -1.78 -2.77 -9.53
N VAL A 63 -2.56 -1.94 -8.85
CA VAL A 63 -2.12 -1.25 -7.64
C VAL A 63 -2.88 -1.81 -6.45
N PHE A 64 -2.15 -2.15 -5.39
CA PHE A 64 -2.73 -2.58 -4.12
C PHE A 64 -2.23 -1.69 -3.00
N ILE A 65 -3.16 -1.30 -2.12
CA ILE A 65 -2.84 -0.55 -0.91
C ILE A 65 -3.19 -1.45 0.27
N VAL A 66 -2.19 -1.85 1.03
CA VAL A 66 -2.35 -2.72 2.21
C VAL A 66 -2.14 -1.87 3.46
N ILE A 67 -3.19 -1.73 4.27
CA ILE A 67 -3.21 -0.87 5.45
C ILE A 67 -3.14 -1.74 6.71
N TYR A 68 -2.17 -1.45 7.58
CA TYR A 68 -1.90 -2.20 8.80
C TYR A 68 -2.37 -1.41 10.02
N GLU A 69 -3.50 -1.80 10.63
CA GLU A 69 -4.01 -1.17 11.87
C GLU A 69 -3.27 -1.67 13.14
N GLY A 70 -2.32 -2.56 12.96
CA GLY A 70 -1.45 -3.09 14.00
C GLY A 70 -0.34 -3.91 13.37
N ASN A 71 0.51 -4.53 14.20
CA ASN A 71 1.64 -5.32 13.72
C ASN A 71 1.31 -6.83 13.80
N PRO A 72 1.09 -7.52 12.67
CA PRO A 72 0.80 -8.96 12.65
C PRO A 72 1.91 -9.83 13.27
N ASN A 73 3.15 -9.32 13.35
CA ASN A 73 4.26 -10.02 14.00
C ASN A 73 4.16 -10.03 15.52
N GLU A 74 3.36 -9.15 16.11
CA GLU A 74 3.16 -9.03 17.56
C GLU A 74 1.85 -9.68 18.04
N GLY A 75 1.05 -10.23 17.13
CA GLY A 75 -0.24 -10.83 17.39
C GLY A 75 -1.20 -10.60 16.25
N GLU A 76 -2.49 -10.91 16.47
CA GLU A 76 -3.51 -10.61 15.47
C GLU A 76 -3.73 -9.10 15.34
N ALA A 77 -3.72 -8.62 14.09
CA ALA A 77 -3.98 -7.23 13.74
C ALA A 77 -4.96 -7.15 12.56
N ALA A 78 -5.74 -6.09 12.51
CA ALA A 78 -6.59 -5.81 11.37
C ALA A 78 -5.72 -5.33 10.19
N VAL A 79 -5.82 -6.04 9.07
CA VAL A 79 -5.15 -5.68 7.81
C VAL A 79 -6.21 -5.51 6.74
N GLU A 80 -6.13 -4.40 6.03
CA GLU A 80 -7.04 -4.07 4.93
C GLU A 80 -6.29 -4.12 3.60
N CYS A 81 -6.83 -4.89 2.66
CA CYS A 81 -6.32 -4.96 1.28
C CYS A 81 -7.25 -4.19 0.37
N CYS A 82 -6.72 -3.21 -0.35
CA CYS A 82 -7.48 -2.32 -1.21
C CYS A 82 -6.93 -2.32 -2.63
N THR A 83 -7.83 -2.11 -3.62
CA THR A 83 -7.43 -1.72 -4.98
C THR A 83 -8.20 -0.47 -5.41
N PRO A 84 -7.50 0.58 -5.90
CA PRO A 84 -8.14 1.81 -6.35
C PRO A 84 -9.00 1.58 -7.60
N LEU A 85 -10.10 2.32 -7.70
CA LEU A 85 -10.93 2.38 -8.90
C LEU A 85 -10.56 3.61 -9.75
N HIS A 86 -10.88 3.57 -11.04
CA HIS A 86 -10.83 4.75 -11.91
C HIS A 86 -11.60 5.91 -11.27
N ALA A 87 -11.08 7.14 -11.43
CA ALA A 87 -11.69 8.34 -10.85
C ALA A 87 -13.16 8.52 -11.25
N ASP A 88 -13.52 8.14 -12.48
CA ASP A 88 -14.88 8.24 -13.03
C ASP A 88 -15.65 6.92 -12.92
N GLY A 89 -15.07 5.92 -12.28
CA GLY A 89 -15.64 4.58 -12.20
C GLY A 89 -16.71 4.46 -11.12
N ALA A 90 -17.86 3.89 -11.49
CA ALA A 90 -18.82 3.42 -10.52
C ALA A 90 -18.34 2.10 -9.90
N ALA A 91 -18.52 1.94 -8.59
CA ALA A 91 -18.23 0.68 -7.93
C ALA A 91 -19.12 -0.43 -8.52
N PRO A 92 -18.59 -1.65 -8.77
CA PRO A 92 -19.40 -2.78 -9.14
C PRO A 92 -20.49 -3.07 -8.11
N ASP A 93 -21.66 -3.51 -8.57
CA ASP A 93 -22.76 -3.85 -7.67
C ASP A 93 -22.34 -4.93 -6.67
N GLY A 94 -22.66 -4.71 -5.39
CA GLY A 94 -22.35 -5.63 -4.31
C GLY A 94 -20.89 -5.64 -3.84
N ALA A 95 -20.02 -4.83 -4.43
CA ALA A 95 -18.63 -4.71 -3.98
C ALA A 95 -18.54 -3.93 -2.66
N ALA A 96 -17.70 -4.42 -1.74
CA ALA A 96 -17.33 -3.65 -0.56
C ALA A 96 -16.36 -2.54 -0.98
N THR A 97 -16.77 -1.30 -0.79
CA THR A 97 -15.98 -0.11 -1.17
C THR A 97 -15.94 0.91 -0.05
N ARG A 98 -14.90 1.72 -0.05
CA ARG A 98 -14.82 2.93 0.77
C ARG A 98 -13.96 3.99 0.10
N THR A 99 -14.01 5.19 0.61
CA THR A 99 -13.11 6.27 0.20
C THR A 99 -11.95 6.38 1.19
N ILE A 100 -10.72 6.27 0.67
CA ILE A 100 -9.52 6.68 1.42
C ILE A 100 -9.43 8.20 1.26
N PRO A 101 -9.46 8.98 2.37
CA PRO A 101 -9.39 10.44 2.28
C PRO A 101 -8.08 10.93 1.67
N ALA A 102 -8.13 12.09 1.01
CA ALA A 102 -6.91 12.79 0.60
C ALA A 102 -6.03 13.08 1.82
N HIS A 103 -4.73 12.88 1.68
CA HIS A 103 -3.77 13.06 2.77
C HIS A 103 -2.36 13.33 2.24
N ARG A 104 -1.49 13.76 3.13
CA ARG A 104 -0.04 13.73 2.90
C ARG A 104 0.54 12.50 3.57
N GLU A 105 1.59 11.95 2.99
CA GLU A 105 2.30 10.83 3.61
C GLU A 105 3.81 10.93 3.44
N ALA A 106 4.52 10.50 4.46
CA ALA A 106 5.96 10.23 4.41
C ALA A 106 6.16 8.80 3.93
N TYR A 107 7.06 8.59 2.97
CA TYR A 107 7.25 7.27 2.37
C TYR A 107 8.70 6.96 2.00
N VAL A 108 8.98 5.67 1.91
CA VAL A 108 10.24 5.11 1.38
C VAL A 108 9.91 4.07 0.33
N ARG A 109 10.61 4.11 -0.81
CA ARG A 109 10.57 3.06 -1.81
C ARG A 109 11.50 1.92 -1.43
N VAL A 110 10.94 0.72 -1.38
CA VAL A 110 11.63 -0.47 -0.88
C VAL A 110 12.15 -1.30 -2.04
N LEU A 111 13.43 -1.66 -1.98
CA LEU A 111 14.06 -2.56 -2.92
C LEU A 111 13.71 -4.02 -2.57
N LYS A 112 13.59 -4.87 -3.59
CA LYS A 112 13.33 -6.29 -3.37
C LYS A 112 14.35 -6.93 -2.43
N ARG A 113 15.65 -6.61 -2.56
CA ARG A 113 16.69 -7.13 -1.66
C ARG A 113 16.48 -6.77 -0.19
N THR A 114 15.84 -5.62 0.09
CA THR A 114 15.51 -5.22 1.46
C THR A 114 14.47 -6.17 2.06
N VAL A 115 13.48 -6.58 1.27
CA VAL A 115 12.48 -7.58 1.68
C VAL A 115 13.15 -8.94 1.90
N GLN A 116 14.00 -9.35 0.96
CA GLN A 116 14.71 -10.65 1.03
C GLN A 116 15.64 -10.77 2.23
N SER A 117 16.22 -9.66 2.68
CA SER A 117 17.08 -9.61 3.88
C SER A 117 16.31 -9.53 5.21
N GLY A 118 14.98 -9.38 5.16
CA GLY A 118 14.15 -9.21 6.35
C GLY A 118 14.23 -7.82 6.98
N ALA A 119 14.76 -6.82 6.28
CA ALA A 119 15.01 -5.47 6.82
C ALA A 119 13.83 -4.49 6.61
N VAL A 120 12.64 -4.96 6.24
CA VAL A 120 11.47 -4.08 6.05
C VAL A 120 11.08 -3.37 7.34
N GLY A 121 11.22 -4.02 8.50
CA GLY A 121 10.96 -3.40 9.80
C GLY A 121 11.80 -2.15 10.05
N ASP A 122 13.04 -2.16 9.60
CA ASP A 122 13.95 -1.00 9.73
C ASP A 122 13.47 0.20 8.90
N VAL A 123 12.76 -0.07 7.79
CA VAL A 123 12.15 0.97 6.96
C VAL A 123 11.05 1.70 7.72
N TYR A 124 10.17 0.94 8.40
CA TYR A 124 9.13 1.52 9.25
C TYR A 124 9.71 2.43 10.32
N VAL A 125 10.69 1.94 11.06
CA VAL A 125 11.37 2.70 12.13
C VAL A 125 12.03 3.97 11.58
N ALA A 126 12.68 3.88 10.43
CA ALA A 126 13.31 5.04 9.80
C ALA A 126 12.31 6.13 9.42
N ILE A 127 11.12 5.75 8.91
CA ILE A 127 10.07 6.72 8.57
C ILE A 127 9.51 7.36 9.85
N GLU A 128 9.22 6.57 10.88
CA GLU A 128 8.72 7.09 12.17
C GLU A 128 9.68 8.10 12.79
N ASN A 129 10.98 7.78 12.86
CA ASN A 129 12.00 8.67 13.36
C ASN A 129 12.13 9.95 12.51
N TRP A 130 12.01 9.83 11.20
CA TRP A 130 12.04 10.99 10.32
C TRP A 130 10.84 11.91 10.56
N ILE A 131 9.61 11.35 10.69
CA ILE A 131 8.39 12.09 10.99
C ILE A 131 8.54 12.88 12.28
N GLU A 132 9.01 12.23 13.35
CA GLU A 132 9.28 12.87 14.63
C GLU A 132 10.32 14.00 14.49
N GLY A 133 11.40 13.74 13.77
CA GLY A 133 12.46 14.73 13.51
C GLY A 133 12.00 15.95 12.71
N GLN A 134 10.93 15.83 11.93
CA GLN A 134 10.29 16.94 11.20
C GLN A 134 9.24 17.68 12.02
N GLY A 135 8.95 17.24 13.24
CA GLY A 135 7.88 17.81 14.06
C GLY A 135 6.47 17.51 13.52
N LEU A 136 6.34 16.46 12.72
CA LEU A 136 5.06 15.97 12.20
C LEU A 136 4.48 14.89 13.10
N GLU A 137 3.19 14.62 12.94
CA GLU A 137 2.48 13.54 13.64
C GLU A 137 1.96 12.50 12.64
N ILE A 138 1.98 11.23 13.04
CA ILE A 138 1.33 10.15 12.30
C ILE A 138 -0.18 10.35 12.42
N ALA A 139 -0.86 10.46 11.28
CA ALA A 139 -2.29 10.78 11.22
C ALA A 139 -3.20 9.55 11.06
N ALA A 140 -2.67 8.44 10.55
CA ALA A 140 -3.41 7.20 10.30
C ALA A 140 -2.45 6.01 10.20
N ALA A 141 -3.01 4.80 10.12
CA ALA A 141 -2.28 3.56 10.02
C ALA A 141 -1.30 3.54 8.84
N PRO A 142 -0.10 2.97 9.02
CA PRO A 142 0.86 2.79 7.94
C PRO A 142 0.30 1.87 6.86
N ARG A 143 0.86 2.02 5.67
CA ARG A 143 0.47 1.24 4.51
C ARG A 143 1.62 0.89 3.60
N GLU A 144 1.43 -0.16 2.86
CA GLU A 144 2.31 -0.57 1.78
C GLU A 144 1.55 -0.44 0.45
N THR A 145 2.14 0.25 -0.51
CA THR A 145 1.54 0.42 -1.84
C THR A 145 2.34 -0.38 -2.85
N TYR A 146 1.72 -1.44 -3.37
CA TYR A 146 2.30 -2.35 -4.34
C TYR A 146 1.91 -1.93 -5.75
N TRP A 147 2.88 -1.85 -6.66
CA TRP A 147 2.66 -1.44 -8.05
C TRP A 147 3.39 -2.29 -9.09
N THR A 148 4.08 -3.34 -8.65
CA THR A 148 4.82 -4.23 -9.53
C THR A 148 4.68 -5.68 -9.12
N ASP A 149 5.00 -6.61 -10.04
CA ASP A 149 5.10 -8.02 -9.71
C ASP A 149 6.39 -8.27 -8.93
N PHE A 150 6.25 -8.47 -7.63
CA PHE A 150 7.35 -8.74 -6.71
C PHE A 150 8.20 -9.95 -7.16
N TYR A 151 7.56 -10.99 -7.65
CA TYR A 151 8.25 -12.24 -7.95
C TYR A 151 9.15 -12.14 -9.18
N SER A 152 8.76 -11.35 -10.19
CA SER A 152 9.54 -11.15 -11.41
C SER A 152 10.57 -10.03 -11.31
N ALA A 153 10.51 -9.20 -10.27
CA ALA A 153 11.43 -8.08 -10.07
C ALA A 153 12.86 -8.55 -9.74
N ALA A 154 13.86 -7.82 -10.20
CA ALA A 154 15.26 -8.05 -9.80
C ALA A 154 15.53 -7.55 -8.37
N ALA A 155 16.60 -8.01 -7.75
CA ALA A 155 16.93 -7.69 -6.35
C ALA A 155 17.15 -6.19 -6.10
N ASP A 156 17.59 -5.45 -7.09
CA ASP A 156 17.85 -4.00 -7.03
C ASP A 156 16.69 -3.15 -7.56
N GLU A 157 15.57 -3.76 -7.93
CA GLU A 157 14.36 -3.05 -8.32
C GLU A 157 13.54 -2.63 -7.10
N GLU A 158 12.92 -1.44 -7.20
CA GLU A 158 11.91 -0.96 -6.27
C GLU A 158 10.61 -1.74 -6.48
N VAL A 159 10.01 -2.25 -5.41
CA VAL A 159 8.88 -3.17 -5.50
C VAL A 159 7.60 -2.66 -4.85
N PHE A 160 7.70 -1.85 -3.80
CA PHE A 160 6.56 -1.22 -3.15
C PHE A 160 7.02 -0.03 -2.30
N ASP A 161 6.07 0.80 -1.88
CA ASP A 161 6.31 1.89 -0.92
C ASP A 161 5.80 1.49 0.46
N VAL A 162 6.58 1.80 1.50
CA VAL A 162 6.07 1.90 2.87
C VAL A 162 5.76 3.37 3.14
N ALA A 163 4.57 3.67 3.63
CA ALA A 163 4.12 5.04 3.84
C ALA A 163 3.34 5.21 5.15
N PHE A 164 3.48 6.39 5.73
CA PHE A 164 2.71 6.83 6.90
C PHE A 164 1.98 8.13 6.58
N PRO A 165 0.65 8.15 6.65
CA PRO A 165 -0.10 9.41 6.60
C PRO A 165 0.31 10.32 7.75
N VAL A 166 0.50 11.63 7.46
CA VAL A 166 0.99 12.61 8.43
C VAL A 166 0.14 13.87 8.45
N ARG A 167 0.25 14.60 9.55
CA ARG A 167 -0.35 15.93 9.75
C ARG A 167 0.61 16.86 10.48
#